data_5edfd51b40c5961f2580dec33920ca11
#
_entry.id   5edfd51b40c5961f2580dec33920ca11
#
_cell.length_a   1.000
_cell.length_b   1.000
_cell.length_c   1.000
_cell.angle_alpha   90.00
_cell.angle_beta   90.00
_cell.angle_gamma   90.00
#
_symmetry.space_group_name_H-M   'P 1'
#
loop_
_entity.id
_entity.type
_entity.pdbx_description
1 polymer ?
#
loop_
_entity_poly.entity_id
_entity_poly.type
_entity_poly.pdbx_seq_one_letter_code
_entity_poly.pdbx_strand_id
1 'polypeptide(L)'
;MIFISNYLIKAAIFLVIIILIVCIFFTPIIANSSIGDFTVPEYYGDEFLQANANGFVWPIPGYTRISSPFGKRNAPTAGASSFHYGCDIPAPTGTKLVAICDGQITFAQFLGAGGYTITLSFANFKVTYCHVDPNFMVSVGDNVKQGQVIALVGPYIVYGVPGNPYKDANGNPTNGATTRPTFSYWYEN
;
A
#
# COMPACT_ATOMS: atom_id res chain seq x y z
N MET A 1 51.43 -42.77 -19.45
CA MET A 1 51.57 -42.05 -18.18
C MET A 1 51.54 -40.54 -18.46
N ILE A 2 50.44 -39.87 -18.14
CA ILE A 2 50.28 -38.44 -18.46
C ILE A 2 50.95 -37.64 -17.36
N PHE A 3 52.05 -36.98 -17.68
CA PHE A 3 52.71 -36.03 -16.75
C PHE A 3 51.89 -34.74 -16.73
N ILE A 4 51.00 -34.59 -15.77
CA ILE A 4 50.36 -33.31 -15.52
C ILE A 4 51.45 -32.41 -14.89
N SER A 5 51.78 -31.32 -15.58
CA SER A 5 52.77 -30.35 -15.14
C SER A 5 52.41 -29.83 -13.74
N ASN A 6 53.41 -29.79 -12.84
CA ASN A 6 53.27 -29.17 -11.49
C ASN A 6 52.71 -27.75 -11.55
N TYR A 7 52.83 -27.06 -12.65
CA TYR A 7 52.21 -25.76 -12.92
C TYR A 7 50.68 -25.82 -13.02
N LEU A 8 50.17 -26.84 -13.74
CA LEU A 8 48.71 -27.02 -13.87
C LEU A 8 48.06 -27.41 -12.54
N ILE A 9 48.74 -28.20 -11.72
CA ILE A 9 48.26 -28.54 -10.37
C ILE A 9 48.23 -27.31 -9.48
N LYS A 10 49.27 -26.47 -9.49
CA LYS A 10 49.31 -25.22 -8.72
C LYS A 10 48.27 -24.22 -9.19
N ALA A 11 48.04 -24.09 -10.49
CA ALA A 11 46.99 -23.23 -11.07
C ALA A 11 45.56 -23.70 -10.67
N ALA A 12 45.35 -25.01 -10.68
CA ALA A 12 44.05 -25.58 -10.25
C ALA A 12 43.79 -25.34 -8.75
N ILE A 13 44.80 -25.53 -7.90
CA ILE A 13 44.72 -25.25 -6.46
C ILE A 13 44.43 -23.76 -6.22
N PHE A 14 45.12 -22.87 -6.93
CA PHE A 14 44.92 -21.44 -6.82
C PHE A 14 43.52 -21.01 -7.23
N LEU A 15 42.97 -21.58 -8.31
CA LEU A 15 41.58 -21.33 -8.75
C LEU A 15 40.57 -21.82 -7.72
N VAL A 16 40.76 -23.00 -7.13
CA VAL A 16 39.88 -23.51 -6.06
C VAL A 16 39.90 -22.62 -4.83
N ILE A 17 41.07 -22.10 -4.45
CA ILE A 17 41.25 -21.19 -3.31
C ILE A 17 40.49 -19.86 -3.61
N ILE A 18 40.60 -19.32 -4.83
CA ILE A 18 39.86 -18.11 -5.21
C ILE A 18 38.36 -18.36 -5.16
N ILE A 19 37.86 -19.49 -5.68
CA ILE A 19 36.44 -19.84 -5.63
C ILE A 19 35.97 -19.97 -4.18
N LEU A 20 36.74 -20.59 -3.30
CA LEU A 20 36.41 -20.69 -1.88
C LEU A 20 36.40 -19.33 -1.19
N ILE A 21 37.37 -18.45 -1.49
CA ILE A 21 37.41 -17.08 -0.95
C ILE A 21 36.18 -16.28 -1.47
N VAL A 22 35.88 -16.38 -2.76
CA VAL A 22 34.68 -15.72 -3.34
C VAL A 22 33.40 -16.29 -2.70
N CYS A 23 33.32 -17.60 -2.48
CA CYS A 23 32.18 -18.20 -1.78
C CYS A 23 32.08 -17.73 -0.31
N ILE A 24 33.21 -17.51 0.38
CA ILE A 24 33.20 -17.01 1.77
C ILE A 24 32.85 -15.52 1.83
N PHE A 25 33.29 -14.72 0.86
CA PHE A 25 33.02 -13.27 0.83
C PHE A 25 31.73 -12.91 0.05
N PHE A 26 31.24 -13.78 -0.83
CA PHE A 26 29.97 -13.64 -1.58
C PHE A 26 28.90 -14.66 -1.18
N THR A 27 29.12 -15.52 -0.15
CA THR A 27 27.93 -15.95 0.56
C THR A 27 27.29 -14.69 1.06
N PRO A 28 26.03 -14.36 0.64
CA PRO A 28 25.33 -13.31 1.31
C PRO A 28 25.44 -13.69 2.78
N ILE A 29 25.93 -12.76 3.60
CA ILE A 29 25.66 -12.78 5.01
C ILE A 29 24.12 -12.71 5.10
N ILE A 30 23.47 -13.87 4.98
CA ILE A 30 22.20 -14.14 5.63
C ILE A 30 22.58 -14.38 7.09
N ALA A 31 23.34 -13.45 7.63
CA ALA A 31 23.61 -13.32 9.01
C ALA A 31 22.62 -12.27 9.47
N ASN A 32 21.52 -12.71 10.09
CA ASN A 32 20.82 -11.95 11.13
C ASN A 32 20.99 -10.41 11.05
N SER A 33 20.83 -9.77 9.89
CA SER A 33 19.98 -8.62 9.87
C SER A 33 18.66 -9.22 10.34
N SER A 34 18.16 -8.85 11.47
CA SER A 34 16.73 -8.80 11.69
C SER A 34 16.20 -8.17 10.40
N ILE A 35 15.88 -9.03 9.43
CA ILE A 35 15.02 -8.70 8.31
C ILE A 35 13.86 -8.13 9.07
N GLY A 36 13.72 -6.80 9.03
CA GLY A 36 12.61 -6.14 9.64
C GLY A 36 11.43 -6.96 9.23
N ASP A 37 10.73 -7.45 10.22
CA ASP A 37 9.67 -8.44 10.17
C ASP A 37 9.03 -8.41 8.77
N PHE A 38 9.43 -9.34 7.90
CA PHE A 38 8.83 -9.50 6.59
C PHE A 38 7.49 -10.11 6.89
N THR A 39 6.59 -9.24 7.38
CA THR A 39 5.22 -9.62 7.67
C THR A 39 4.68 -10.17 6.37
N VAL A 40 4.42 -11.46 6.36
CA VAL A 40 3.66 -12.12 5.29
C VAL A 40 2.46 -11.21 5.05
N PRO A 41 2.19 -10.76 3.80
CA PRO A 41 1.08 -9.88 3.53
C PRO A 41 -0.16 -10.42 4.22
N GLU A 42 -0.78 -9.60 5.07
CA GLU A 42 -1.97 -10.02 5.80
C GLU A 42 -3.14 -10.09 4.84
N TYR A 43 -3.83 -11.22 4.85
CA TYR A 43 -5.05 -11.44 4.08
C TYR A 43 -6.23 -11.60 5.03
N TYR A 44 -7.38 -11.10 4.62
CA TYR A 44 -8.64 -11.50 5.24
C TYR A 44 -8.98 -12.94 4.85
N GLY A 45 -9.64 -13.68 5.75
CA GLY A 45 -10.17 -15.00 5.43
C GLY A 45 -11.20 -14.93 4.28
N ASP A 46 -11.28 -16.00 3.50
CA ASP A 46 -12.12 -16.07 2.28
C ASP A 46 -13.59 -15.73 2.53
N GLU A 47 -14.06 -15.92 3.75
CA GLU A 47 -15.43 -15.59 4.18
C GLU A 47 -15.78 -14.11 4.08
N PHE A 48 -14.78 -13.21 4.12
CA PHE A 48 -14.94 -11.76 3.99
C PHE A 48 -14.64 -11.24 2.58
N LEU A 49 -14.06 -12.05 1.72
CA LEU A 49 -13.58 -11.66 0.39
C LEU A 49 -14.49 -12.21 -0.72
N GLN A 50 -15.78 -11.93 -0.64
CA GLN A 50 -16.71 -12.26 -1.72
C GLN A 50 -16.51 -11.28 -2.88
N ALA A 51 -15.97 -11.78 -4.01
CA ALA A 51 -15.85 -10.99 -5.22
C ALA A 51 -17.24 -10.72 -5.81
N ASN A 52 -17.46 -9.48 -6.30
CA ASN A 52 -18.64 -9.14 -7.07
C ASN A 52 -18.61 -9.76 -8.47
N ALA A 53 -19.66 -9.53 -9.29
CA ALA A 53 -19.75 -10.04 -10.66
C ALA A 53 -18.59 -9.60 -11.58
N ASN A 54 -17.88 -8.51 -11.24
CA ASN A 54 -16.70 -8.02 -11.96
C ASN A 54 -15.38 -8.57 -11.40
N GLY A 55 -15.43 -9.47 -10.42
CA GLY A 55 -14.25 -10.05 -9.81
C GLY A 55 -13.56 -9.17 -8.76
N PHE A 56 -14.18 -8.07 -8.31
CA PHE A 56 -13.63 -7.18 -7.28
C PHE A 56 -14.14 -7.54 -5.89
N VAL A 57 -13.26 -7.55 -4.90
CA VAL A 57 -13.67 -7.66 -3.50
C VAL A 57 -13.97 -6.28 -2.91
N TRP A 58 -14.73 -6.27 -1.80
CA TRP A 58 -15.03 -5.04 -1.09
C TRP A 58 -13.78 -4.50 -0.38
N PRO A 59 -13.44 -3.20 -0.53
CA PRO A 59 -12.16 -2.65 -0.07
C PRO A 59 -11.99 -2.58 1.45
N ILE A 60 -13.07 -2.67 2.21
CA ILE A 60 -13.07 -2.54 3.67
C ILE A 60 -14.00 -3.61 4.29
N PRO A 61 -13.51 -4.84 4.47
CA PRO A 61 -14.30 -5.95 5.00
C PRO A 61 -14.98 -5.61 6.33
N GLY A 62 -16.24 -6.02 6.47
CA GLY A 62 -17.04 -5.76 7.68
C GLY A 62 -17.73 -4.40 7.76
N TYR A 63 -17.42 -3.45 6.88
CA TYR A 63 -18.03 -2.10 6.85
C TYR A 63 -18.71 -1.87 5.51
N THR A 64 -20.02 -2.07 5.44
CA THR A 64 -20.80 -2.01 4.20
C THR A 64 -21.67 -0.75 4.05
N ARG A 65 -21.75 0.08 5.11
CA ARG A 65 -22.55 1.31 5.09
C ARG A 65 -21.84 2.39 4.29
N ILE A 66 -22.42 2.83 3.20
CA ILE A 66 -22.00 4.01 2.45
C ILE A 66 -22.66 5.25 3.09
N SER A 67 -21.84 6.21 3.54
CA SER A 67 -22.32 7.48 4.11
C SER A 67 -22.44 8.59 3.07
N SER A 68 -21.70 8.51 1.98
CA SER A 68 -21.76 9.44 0.85
C SER A 68 -21.48 8.67 -0.44
N PRO A 69 -22.51 8.41 -1.26
CA PRO A 69 -22.33 7.69 -2.52
C PRO A 69 -21.70 8.57 -3.61
N PHE A 70 -21.29 7.94 -4.69
CA PHE A 70 -20.90 8.60 -5.93
C PHE A 70 -22.04 9.48 -6.48
N GLY A 71 -21.70 10.66 -6.99
CA GLY A 71 -22.64 11.52 -7.69
C GLY A 71 -22.83 12.90 -7.07
N LYS A 72 -23.89 13.58 -7.47
CA LYS A 72 -24.24 14.91 -6.97
C LYS A 72 -24.65 14.86 -5.50
N ARG A 73 -24.13 15.79 -4.70
CA ARG A 73 -24.44 15.95 -3.27
C ARG A 73 -24.36 17.42 -2.85
N ASN A 74 -24.92 17.75 -1.72
CA ASN A 74 -24.58 18.99 -1.05
C ASN A 74 -23.13 18.88 -0.54
N ALA A 75 -22.33 19.92 -0.77
CA ALA A 75 -20.95 19.94 -0.30
C ALA A 75 -20.92 19.74 1.25
N PRO A 76 -20.24 18.71 1.77
CA PRO A 76 -20.28 18.41 3.21
C PRO A 76 -19.53 19.43 4.08
N THR A 77 -18.58 20.15 3.49
CA THR A 77 -17.80 21.22 4.13
C THR A 77 -17.46 22.31 3.12
N ALA A 78 -17.10 23.48 3.60
CA ALA A 78 -16.57 24.55 2.75
C ALA A 78 -15.34 24.04 1.96
N GLY A 79 -15.34 24.25 0.63
CA GLY A 79 -14.29 23.81 -0.28
C GLY A 79 -14.40 22.34 -0.75
N ALA A 80 -15.35 21.57 -0.25
CA ALA A 80 -15.64 20.24 -0.79
C ALA A 80 -16.49 20.33 -2.07
N SER A 81 -16.32 19.35 -2.97
CA SER A 81 -17.08 19.29 -4.22
C SER A 81 -18.57 18.95 -3.98
N SER A 82 -19.44 19.57 -4.75
CA SER A 82 -20.85 19.20 -4.89
C SER A 82 -21.07 17.97 -5.77
N PHE A 83 -20.01 17.43 -6.35
CA PHE A 83 -20.00 16.14 -7.04
C PHE A 83 -18.97 15.22 -6.40
N HIS A 84 -19.40 14.05 -5.91
CA HIS A 84 -18.53 13.07 -5.29
C HIS A 84 -18.08 12.04 -6.32
N TYR A 85 -16.78 12.01 -6.60
CA TYR A 85 -16.20 11.09 -7.56
C TYR A 85 -15.88 9.69 -6.97
N GLY A 86 -16.32 9.41 -5.76
CA GLY A 86 -16.10 8.16 -5.05
C GLY A 86 -17.22 7.80 -4.10
N CYS A 87 -16.94 6.90 -3.18
CA CYS A 87 -17.84 6.52 -2.10
C CYS A 87 -17.14 6.65 -0.75
N ASP A 88 -17.86 7.21 0.25
CA ASP A 88 -17.38 7.32 1.61
C ASP A 88 -17.95 6.23 2.50
N ILE A 89 -17.10 5.48 3.17
CA ILE A 89 -17.44 4.40 4.09
C ILE A 89 -16.88 4.75 5.47
N PRO A 90 -17.72 5.09 6.45
CA PRO A 90 -17.25 5.39 7.80
C PRO A 90 -16.78 4.12 8.49
N ALA A 91 -15.58 4.18 9.03
CA ALA A 91 -14.98 3.11 9.81
C ALA A 91 -13.99 3.68 10.84
N PRO A 92 -13.74 2.99 11.95
CA PRO A 92 -12.75 3.40 12.93
C PRO A 92 -11.34 3.51 12.34
N THR A 93 -10.54 4.45 12.86
CA THR A 93 -9.10 4.50 12.59
C THR A 93 -8.46 3.14 12.89
N GLY A 94 -7.55 2.70 12.03
CA GLY A 94 -6.88 1.41 12.13
C GLY A 94 -7.65 0.23 11.51
N THR A 95 -8.86 0.46 10.97
CA THR A 95 -9.56 -0.59 10.21
C THR A 95 -8.77 -0.94 8.95
N LYS A 96 -8.61 -2.23 8.68
CA LYS A 96 -7.83 -2.74 7.54
C LYS A 96 -8.53 -2.48 6.21
N LEU A 97 -7.73 -2.08 5.23
CA LEU A 97 -8.15 -1.86 3.84
C LEU A 97 -7.43 -2.87 2.95
N VAL A 98 -8.16 -3.50 2.04
CA VAL A 98 -7.63 -4.53 1.16
C VAL A 98 -7.61 -4.09 -0.30
N ALA A 99 -6.67 -4.64 -1.07
CA ALA A 99 -6.65 -4.50 -2.52
C ALA A 99 -7.90 -5.15 -3.12
N ILE A 100 -8.67 -4.40 -3.90
CA ILE A 100 -9.91 -4.92 -4.51
C ILE A 100 -9.66 -5.96 -5.60
N CYS A 101 -8.45 -5.96 -6.17
CA CYS A 101 -8.00 -6.89 -7.21
C CYS A 101 -6.47 -6.97 -7.21
N ASP A 102 -5.92 -7.87 -8.01
CA ASP A 102 -4.51 -7.86 -8.33
C ASP A 102 -4.13 -6.58 -9.08
N GLY A 103 -2.95 -6.01 -8.78
CA GLY A 103 -2.48 -4.80 -9.45
C GLY A 103 -1.18 -4.26 -8.88
N GLN A 104 -0.80 -3.07 -9.31
CA GLN A 104 0.41 -2.39 -8.86
C GLN A 104 0.08 -1.08 -8.16
N ILE A 105 0.78 -0.80 -7.06
CA ILE A 105 0.70 0.49 -6.37
C ILE A 105 1.43 1.54 -7.20
N THR A 106 0.72 2.57 -7.63
CA THR A 106 1.27 3.63 -8.48
C THR A 106 1.37 4.98 -7.78
N PHE A 107 0.77 5.10 -6.60
CA PHE A 107 0.84 6.30 -5.78
C PHE A 107 0.71 5.94 -4.28
N ALA A 108 1.49 6.59 -3.42
CA ALA A 108 1.42 6.46 -1.95
C ALA A 108 1.99 7.73 -1.30
N GLN A 109 1.17 8.79 -1.16
CA GLN A 109 1.55 10.07 -0.56
C GLN A 109 0.31 10.85 -0.08
N PHE A 110 0.52 12.03 0.51
CA PHE A 110 -0.54 12.98 0.78
C PHE A 110 -1.01 13.65 -0.52
N LEU A 111 -2.31 13.57 -0.82
CA LEU A 111 -2.92 14.07 -2.07
C LEU A 111 -4.06 15.03 -1.76
N GLY A 112 -3.76 16.24 -1.36
CA GLY A 112 -4.75 17.32 -1.19
C GLY A 112 -6.01 16.90 -0.44
N ALA A 113 -7.17 16.99 -1.09
CA ALA A 113 -8.47 16.65 -0.50
C ALA A 113 -8.60 15.17 -0.09
N GLY A 114 -7.89 14.27 -0.75
CA GLY A 114 -7.86 12.84 -0.42
C GLY A 114 -7.05 12.50 0.84
N GLY A 115 -6.28 13.45 1.37
CA GLY A 115 -5.40 13.19 2.51
C GLY A 115 -4.28 12.21 2.15
N TYR A 116 -3.84 11.40 3.09
CA TYR A 116 -2.93 10.29 2.78
C TYR A 116 -3.66 9.28 1.89
N THR A 117 -3.04 8.96 0.78
CA THR A 117 -3.70 8.30 -0.35
C THR A 117 -2.82 7.22 -0.95
N ILE A 118 -3.42 6.08 -1.31
CA ILE A 118 -2.81 5.01 -2.09
C ILE A 118 -3.62 4.83 -3.38
N THR A 119 -2.93 4.68 -4.52
CA THR A 119 -3.57 4.31 -5.78
C THR A 119 -3.08 2.95 -6.24
N LEU A 120 -4.02 2.04 -6.46
CA LEU A 120 -3.84 0.74 -7.08
C LEU A 120 -4.25 0.83 -8.55
N SER A 121 -3.35 0.45 -9.46
CA SER A 121 -3.60 0.40 -10.90
C SER A 121 -3.65 -1.04 -11.38
N PHE A 122 -4.60 -1.36 -12.25
CA PHE A 122 -4.76 -2.65 -12.90
C PHE A 122 -5.39 -2.48 -14.28
N ALA A 123 -4.81 -3.10 -15.31
CA ALA A 123 -5.19 -2.87 -16.71
C ALA A 123 -5.29 -1.36 -17.02
N ASN A 124 -6.46 -0.89 -17.46
CA ASN A 124 -6.73 0.52 -17.77
C ASN A 124 -7.43 1.26 -16.63
N PHE A 125 -7.51 0.67 -15.43
CA PHE A 125 -8.28 1.21 -14.31
C PHE A 125 -7.37 1.60 -13.15
N LYS A 126 -7.85 2.54 -12.35
CA LYS A 126 -7.24 2.95 -11.10
C LYS A 126 -8.27 3.01 -9.99
N VAL A 127 -7.88 2.55 -8.82
CA VAL A 127 -8.64 2.72 -7.58
C VAL A 127 -7.80 3.47 -6.58
N THR A 128 -8.35 4.55 -6.05
CA THR A 128 -7.66 5.44 -5.13
C THR A 128 -8.30 5.32 -3.75
N TYR A 129 -7.52 4.92 -2.76
CA TYR A 129 -7.86 4.78 -1.35
C TYR A 129 -7.45 6.06 -0.64
N CYS A 130 -8.43 6.86 -0.21
CA CYS A 130 -8.22 8.15 0.43
C CYS A 130 -8.33 8.06 1.95
N HIS A 131 -7.77 9.05 2.65
CA HIS A 131 -7.80 9.19 4.11
C HIS A 131 -7.20 7.99 4.85
N VAL A 132 -6.22 7.32 4.23
CA VAL A 132 -5.52 6.18 4.84
C VAL A 132 -4.53 6.64 5.91
N ASP A 133 -4.01 5.69 6.68
CA ASP A 133 -2.98 5.94 7.69
C ASP A 133 -1.68 6.45 7.02
N PRO A 134 -1.00 7.44 7.61
CA PRO A 134 0.27 7.95 7.08
C PRO A 134 1.40 6.91 7.07
N ASN A 135 1.30 5.85 7.86
CA ASN A 135 2.24 4.73 7.84
C ASN A 135 1.81 3.74 6.76
N PHE A 136 2.25 3.97 5.54
CA PHE A 136 1.91 3.12 4.40
C PHE A 136 2.44 1.70 4.59
N MET A 137 1.60 0.70 4.34
CA MET A 137 1.94 -0.73 4.38
C MET A 137 2.51 -1.24 3.05
N VAL A 138 2.46 -0.41 2.01
CA VAL A 138 2.94 -0.69 0.66
C VAL A 138 3.69 0.52 0.11
N SER A 139 4.52 0.27 -0.90
CA SER A 139 5.32 1.28 -1.60
C SER A 139 4.93 1.38 -3.07
N VAL A 140 5.19 2.53 -3.70
CA VAL A 140 5.03 2.67 -5.15
C VAL A 140 5.92 1.66 -5.88
N GLY A 141 5.33 0.92 -6.81
CA GLY A 141 5.96 -0.17 -7.54
C GLY A 141 5.61 -1.57 -7.03
N ASP A 142 5.07 -1.70 -5.81
CA ASP A 142 4.67 -3.00 -5.26
C ASP A 142 3.53 -3.61 -6.06
N ASN A 143 3.65 -4.91 -6.36
CA ASN A 143 2.55 -5.71 -6.88
C ASN A 143 1.80 -6.33 -5.71
N VAL A 144 0.50 -6.10 -5.66
CA VAL A 144 -0.39 -6.60 -4.61
C VAL A 144 -1.40 -7.58 -5.16
N LYS A 145 -1.87 -8.48 -4.30
CA LYS A 145 -2.90 -9.46 -4.62
C LYS A 145 -4.25 -9.03 -4.08
N GLN A 146 -5.31 -9.44 -4.76
CA GLN A 146 -6.68 -9.27 -4.26
C GLN A 146 -6.80 -9.78 -2.83
N GLY A 147 -7.43 -8.99 -1.96
CA GLY A 147 -7.58 -9.33 -0.55
C GLY A 147 -6.35 -9.05 0.33
N GLN A 148 -5.21 -8.71 -0.24
CA GLN A 148 -4.04 -8.30 0.53
C GLN A 148 -4.34 -7.01 1.28
N VAL A 149 -4.00 -6.94 2.58
CA VAL A 149 -4.07 -5.69 3.35
C VAL A 149 -3.00 -4.73 2.83
N ILE A 150 -3.43 -3.56 2.38
CA ILE A 150 -2.56 -2.55 1.76
C ILE A 150 -2.48 -1.24 2.54
N ALA A 151 -3.46 -0.99 3.41
CA ALA A 151 -3.54 0.21 4.22
C ALA A 151 -4.43 -0.01 5.46
N LEU A 152 -4.43 0.99 6.32
CA LEU A 152 -5.42 1.14 7.40
C LEU A 152 -6.21 2.43 7.18
N VAL A 153 -7.43 2.50 7.71
CA VAL A 153 -8.17 3.77 7.81
C VAL A 153 -7.38 4.73 8.69
N GLY A 154 -7.06 5.89 8.16
CA GLY A 154 -6.23 6.88 8.83
C GLY A 154 -6.91 7.63 9.96
N PRO A 155 -6.14 8.33 10.78
CA PRO A 155 -6.66 9.25 11.78
C PRO A 155 -7.30 10.46 11.11
N TYR A 156 -8.28 11.06 11.80
CA TYR A 156 -8.94 12.29 11.36
C TYR A 156 -7.97 13.49 11.36
N ILE A 157 -7.17 13.62 12.42
CA ILE A 157 -6.18 14.67 12.58
C ILE A 157 -4.81 14.15 12.17
N VAL A 158 -4.11 14.91 11.33
CA VAL A 158 -2.75 14.60 10.86
C VAL A 158 -1.88 15.84 10.94
N TYR A 159 -0.72 15.71 11.59
CA TYR A 159 0.26 16.78 11.71
C TYR A 159 1.45 16.55 10.77
N GLY A 160 2.27 17.60 10.59
CA GLY A 160 3.53 17.49 9.85
C GLY A 160 3.39 17.45 8.33
N VAL A 161 2.21 17.72 7.76
CA VAL A 161 2.02 17.84 6.31
C VAL A 161 2.20 19.30 5.90
N PRO A 162 3.33 19.65 5.22
CA PRO A 162 3.58 21.02 4.78
C PRO A 162 2.47 21.52 3.84
N GLY A 163 1.96 22.72 4.12
CA GLY A 163 0.95 23.34 3.26
C GLY A 163 -0.43 22.68 3.28
N ASN A 164 -0.75 21.79 4.24
CA ASN A 164 -2.08 21.21 4.36
C ASN A 164 -3.13 22.30 4.65
N PRO A 165 -4.05 22.60 3.69
CA PRO A 165 -5.06 23.65 3.86
C PRO A 165 -6.29 23.15 4.64
N TYR A 166 -6.45 21.83 4.79
CA TYR A 166 -7.63 21.22 5.40
C TYR A 166 -7.54 21.25 6.91
N LYS A 167 -8.56 21.82 7.54
CA LYS A 167 -8.62 21.98 9.01
C LYS A 167 -10.04 21.73 9.49
N ASP A 168 -10.13 21.27 10.74
CA ASP A 168 -11.41 21.20 11.46
C ASP A 168 -11.86 22.58 11.98
N ALA A 169 -13.01 22.62 12.63
CA ALA A 169 -13.56 23.85 13.21
C ALA A 169 -12.67 24.46 14.31
N ASN A 170 -11.77 23.69 14.90
CA ASN A 170 -10.83 24.11 15.94
C ASN A 170 -9.46 24.52 15.35
N GLY A 171 -9.30 24.46 14.02
CA GLY A 171 -8.05 24.77 13.34
C GLY A 171 -7.04 23.62 13.30
N ASN A 172 -7.37 22.43 13.79
CA ASN A 172 -6.48 21.28 13.71
C ASN A 172 -6.38 20.75 12.28
N PRO A 173 -5.18 20.39 11.79
CA PRO A 173 -5.01 19.88 10.43
C PRO A 173 -5.66 18.50 10.28
N THR A 174 -6.48 18.32 9.24
CA THR A 174 -7.19 17.08 8.97
C THR A 174 -6.51 16.25 7.88
N ASN A 175 -6.85 14.97 7.82
CA ASN A 175 -6.39 14.05 6.78
C ASN A 175 -7.17 14.28 5.47
N GLY A 176 -6.91 15.41 4.82
CA GLY A 176 -7.64 15.88 3.65
C GLY A 176 -9.02 16.46 3.99
N ALA A 177 -9.91 16.53 3.01
CA ALA A 177 -11.25 17.11 3.15
C ALA A 177 -12.25 16.12 3.79
N THR A 178 -11.97 15.67 5.00
CA THR A 178 -12.83 14.75 5.75
C THR A 178 -13.37 15.40 7.03
N THR A 179 -14.49 14.94 7.53
CA THR A 179 -15.12 15.42 8.78
C THR A 179 -15.04 14.41 9.93
N ARG A 180 -14.49 13.22 9.67
CA ARG A 180 -14.38 12.09 10.62
C ARG A 180 -13.48 11.01 10.02
N PRO A 181 -13.02 10.03 10.81
CA PRO A 181 -12.38 8.85 10.26
C PRO A 181 -13.32 8.18 9.24
N THR A 182 -12.91 8.16 8.00
CA THR A 182 -13.70 7.68 6.87
C THR A 182 -12.73 7.19 5.81
N PHE A 183 -13.04 6.07 5.21
CA PHE A 183 -12.39 5.62 3.99
C PHE A 183 -13.19 6.11 2.79
N SER A 184 -12.51 6.73 1.82
CA SER A 184 -13.09 7.08 0.53
C SER A 184 -12.31 6.36 -0.56
N TYR A 185 -13.00 5.82 -1.55
CA TYR A 185 -12.34 5.29 -2.73
C TYR A 185 -12.92 5.89 -4.00
N TRP A 186 -12.04 6.17 -4.95
CA TRP A 186 -12.36 6.73 -6.25
C TRP A 186 -11.97 5.75 -7.33
N TYR A 187 -12.74 5.73 -8.38
CA TYR A 187 -12.55 4.85 -9.52
C TYR A 187 -12.40 5.71 -10.77
N GLU A 188 -11.29 5.53 -11.49
CA GLU A 188 -10.97 6.21 -12.73
C GLU A 188 -10.76 5.18 -13.85
N ASN A 189 -11.34 5.46 -15.01
CA ASN A 189 -11.09 4.74 -16.27
C ASN A 189 -9.91 5.35 -17.01
#